data_331ffe85da640b20d1ceb2ea9e99d55f
#
_entry.id   331ffe85da640b20d1ceb2ea9e99d55f
#
_cell.length_a   1.000
_cell.length_b   1.000
_cell.length_c   1.000
_cell.angle_alpha   90.00
_cell.angle_beta   90.00
_cell.angle_gamma   90.00
#
_symmetry.space_group_name_H-M   'P 1'
#
loop_
_entity.id
_entity.type
_entity.pdbx_description
1 polymer ?
#
loop_
_entity_poly.entity_id
_entity_poly.type
_entity_poly.pdbx_seq_one_letter_code
_entity_poly.pdbx_strand_id
1 'polypeptide(L)'
;FDAFLKKYNNTSSHDLARLHNARVVTANESGISKHWDEERIKEITGGDNVTARHLYKSEFTFKSQIKLWCATNNLPKVDDFTHAFWRRIKVIPFNRRFEGDDRDTNMIDKLKGESSGILNRIIKGFKEWTEAGLTNLPYQVKQAVEDYRNESDVIAQFIADRITDVG
;
A
#
# COMPACT_ATOMS: atom_id res chain seq x y z
N PHE A 1 -9.91 1.58 -4.56
CA PHE A 1 -9.46 1.18 -3.21
C PHE A 1 -10.28 0.00 -2.67
N ASP A 2 -11.60 0.03 -2.81
CA ASP A 2 -12.53 -0.97 -2.28
C ASP A 2 -12.26 -2.42 -2.73
N ALA A 3 -11.55 -2.62 -3.83
CA ALA A 3 -11.11 -3.95 -4.28
C ALA A 3 -10.08 -4.62 -3.36
N PHE A 4 -9.43 -3.84 -2.48
CA PHE A 4 -8.37 -4.29 -1.58
C PHE A 4 -8.78 -4.32 -0.11
N LEU A 5 -10.06 -4.01 0.16
CA LEU A 5 -10.63 -3.99 1.50
C LEU A 5 -11.61 -5.13 1.69
N LYS A 6 -11.70 -5.63 2.92
CA LYS A 6 -12.70 -6.64 3.29
C LYS A 6 -14.09 -6.11 3.01
N LYS A 7 -14.85 -6.85 2.23
CA LYS A 7 -16.27 -6.60 1.97
C LYS A 7 -17.10 -7.73 2.58
N TYR A 8 -18.21 -7.40 3.18
CA TYR A 8 -19.16 -8.36 3.71
C TYR A 8 -19.80 -9.26 2.61
N ASN A 9 -19.79 -8.80 1.35
CA ASN A 9 -20.30 -9.55 0.20
C ASN A 9 -19.21 -9.65 -0.86
N ASN A 10 -19.04 -10.85 -1.42
CA ASN A 10 -18.06 -11.26 -2.43
C ASN A 10 -17.53 -10.13 -3.31
N THR A 11 -16.23 -9.86 -3.19
CA THR A 11 -15.55 -8.94 -4.12
C THR A 11 -15.66 -9.52 -5.52
N SER A 12 -16.27 -8.80 -6.43
CA SER A 12 -16.46 -9.32 -7.78
C SER A 12 -15.10 -9.51 -8.45
N SER A 13 -14.87 -10.66 -9.06
CA SER A 13 -13.67 -10.97 -9.85
C SER A 13 -13.46 -9.97 -11.01
N HIS A 14 -14.49 -9.18 -11.32
CA HIS A 14 -14.44 -8.09 -12.29
C HIS A 14 -13.47 -6.96 -11.89
N ASP A 15 -13.38 -6.62 -10.60
CA ASP A 15 -12.44 -5.58 -10.14
C ASP A 15 -10.99 -6.01 -10.36
N LEU A 16 -10.71 -7.32 -10.22
CA LEU A 16 -9.38 -7.88 -10.48
C LEU A 16 -9.04 -7.90 -11.97
N ALA A 17 -10.03 -8.07 -12.84
CA ALA A 17 -9.80 -8.08 -14.28
C ALA A 17 -9.20 -6.76 -14.79
N ARG A 18 -9.46 -5.64 -14.09
CA ARG A 18 -8.87 -4.33 -14.40
C ARG A 18 -7.37 -4.25 -14.07
N LEU A 19 -6.87 -5.17 -13.25
CA LEU A 19 -5.46 -5.21 -12.87
C LEU A 19 -4.60 -5.96 -13.90
N HIS A 20 -5.23 -6.66 -14.85
CA HIS A 20 -4.52 -7.34 -15.92
C HIS A 20 -3.64 -6.37 -16.71
N ASN A 21 -2.37 -6.71 -16.86
CA ASN A 21 -1.33 -5.90 -17.50
C ASN A 21 -0.98 -4.58 -16.81
N ALA A 22 -1.59 -4.26 -15.67
CA ALA A 22 -1.20 -3.09 -14.89
C ALA A 22 0.13 -3.35 -14.16
N ARG A 23 1.01 -2.34 -14.14
CA ARG A 23 2.27 -2.37 -13.38
C ARG A 23 2.23 -1.46 -12.16
N VAL A 24 1.53 -0.35 -12.26
CA VAL A 24 1.31 0.61 -11.18
C VAL A 24 -0.19 0.81 -11.02
N VAL A 25 -0.66 0.64 -9.81
CA VAL A 25 -2.06 0.86 -9.44
C VAL A 25 -2.09 1.85 -8.29
N THR A 26 -2.79 2.96 -8.48
CA THR A 26 -3.02 3.95 -7.44
C THR A 26 -4.44 3.81 -6.90
N ALA A 27 -4.57 3.92 -5.60
CA ALA A 27 -5.85 3.86 -4.93
C ALA A 27 -5.90 4.94 -3.85
N ASN A 28 -6.99 5.71 -3.82
CA ASN A 28 -7.21 6.75 -2.83
C ASN A 28 -8.37 6.32 -1.94
N GLU A 29 -8.22 6.47 -0.64
CA GLU A 29 -9.27 6.17 0.31
C GLU A 29 -9.85 7.45 0.92
N SER A 30 -11.18 7.45 1.10
CA SER A 30 -11.90 8.52 1.80
C SER A 30 -12.66 8.03 3.04
N GLY A 31 -12.50 6.76 3.44
CA GLY A 31 -13.31 6.15 4.51
C GLY A 31 -12.51 5.85 5.79
N ILE A 32 -13.22 5.90 6.94
CA ILE A 32 -12.69 5.57 8.27
C ILE A 32 -13.04 4.12 8.60
N SER A 33 -12.17 3.42 9.35
CA SER A 33 -12.42 2.09 9.96
C SER A 33 -12.63 0.93 8.98
N LYS A 34 -11.94 0.94 7.84
CA LYS A 34 -11.93 -0.19 6.92
C LYS A 34 -10.81 -1.18 7.27
N HIS A 35 -11.00 -2.45 6.91
CA HIS A 35 -10.01 -3.52 7.08
C HIS A 35 -9.40 -3.90 5.75
N TRP A 36 -8.09 -4.17 5.73
CA TRP A 36 -7.45 -4.75 4.55
C TRP A 36 -8.02 -6.15 4.26
N ASP A 37 -8.14 -6.47 2.98
CA ASP A 37 -8.24 -7.87 2.52
C ASP A 37 -6.81 -8.39 2.34
N GLU A 38 -6.23 -8.88 3.43
CA GLU A 38 -4.82 -9.27 3.51
C GLU A 38 -4.50 -10.44 2.56
N GLU A 39 -5.44 -11.37 2.38
CA GLU A 39 -5.28 -12.48 1.44
C GLU A 39 -5.19 -11.96 0.02
N ARG A 40 -6.08 -11.04 -0.33
CA ARG A 40 -6.08 -10.38 -1.63
C ARG A 40 -4.80 -9.61 -1.88
N ILE A 41 -4.32 -8.85 -0.91
CA ILE A 41 -3.06 -8.12 -1.04
C ILE A 41 -1.88 -9.08 -1.22
N LYS A 42 -1.84 -10.18 -0.49
CA LYS A 42 -0.81 -11.22 -0.65
C LYS A 42 -0.85 -11.85 -2.05
N GLU A 43 -2.04 -12.18 -2.56
CA GLU A 43 -2.26 -12.75 -3.89
C GLU A 43 -1.74 -11.81 -4.98
N ILE A 44 -2.22 -10.57 -5.01
CA ILE A 44 -1.92 -9.63 -6.10
C ILE A 44 -0.49 -9.07 -6.06
N THR A 45 0.17 -9.07 -4.89
CA THR A 45 1.55 -8.57 -4.73
C THR A 45 2.58 -9.69 -4.63
N GLY A 46 2.17 -10.94 -4.53
CA GLY A 46 3.02 -12.12 -4.43
C GLY A 46 3.67 -12.53 -5.75
N GLY A 47 3.13 -12.08 -6.87
CA GLY A 47 3.54 -12.56 -8.19
C GLY A 47 2.89 -13.91 -8.55
N ASP A 48 1.87 -14.29 -7.83
CA ASP A 48 1.08 -15.49 -8.07
C ASP A 48 0.11 -15.29 -9.23
N ASN A 49 -0.49 -16.38 -9.69
CA ASN A 49 -1.53 -16.35 -10.71
C ASN A 49 -2.85 -15.90 -10.08
N VAL A 50 -3.45 -14.88 -10.66
CA VAL A 50 -4.75 -14.32 -10.25
C VAL A 50 -5.79 -14.70 -11.28
N THR A 51 -6.90 -15.31 -10.85
CA THR A 51 -8.04 -15.62 -11.71
C THR A 51 -9.08 -14.50 -11.62
N ALA A 52 -9.47 -13.98 -12.77
CA ALA A 52 -10.41 -12.88 -12.88
C ALA A 52 -11.39 -13.09 -14.03
N ARG A 53 -12.48 -12.33 -14.02
CA ARG A 53 -13.51 -12.41 -15.05
C ARG A 53 -14.04 -11.03 -15.37
N HIS A 54 -14.04 -10.64 -16.64
CA HIS A 54 -14.82 -9.49 -17.08
C HIS A 54 -16.31 -9.79 -17.03
N LEU A 55 -17.12 -8.77 -16.87
CA LEU A 55 -18.57 -8.91 -16.85
C LEU A 55 -19.04 -9.59 -18.14
N TYR A 56 -19.84 -10.64 -18.01
CA TYR A 56 -20.38 -11.46 -19.12
C TYR A 56 -19.32 -12.17 -19.99
N LYS A 57 -18.08 -12.34 -19.50
CA LYS A 57 -17.02 -13.09 -20.21
C LYS A 57 -16.55 -14.29 -19.41
N SER A 58 -15.84 -15.19 -20.06
CA SER A 58 -15.18 -16.33 -19.42
C SER A 58 -14.09 -15.86 -18.46
N GLU A 59 -13.78 -16.69 -17.48
CA GLU A 59 -12.65 -16.48 -16.58
C GLU A 59 -11.34 -16.60 -17.34
N PHE A 60 -10.35 -15.84 -16.90
CA PHE A 60 -8.97 -15.91 -17.37
C PHE A 60 -8.02 -15.77 -16.20
N THR A 61 -6.83 -16.32 -16.35
CA THR A 61 -5.77 -16.28 -15.34
C THR A 61 -4.61 -15.46 -15.86
N PHE A 62 -4.06 -14.62 -15.02
CA PHE A 62 -2.87 -13.81 -15.33
C PHE A 62 -1.92 -13.74 -14.15
N LYS A 63 -0.64 -13.52 -14.42
CA LYS A 63 0.37 -13.27 -13.40
C LYS A 63 0.38 -11.79 -13.04
N SER A 64 0.11 -11.51 -11.76
CA SER A 64 0.11 -10.13 -11.26
C SER A 64 1.54 -9.55 -11.22
N GLN A 65 1.70 -8.33 -11.74
CA GLN A 65 2.96 -7.57 -11.74
C GLN A 65 2.80 -6.19 -11.09
N ILE A 66 1.70 -5.97 -10.39
CA ILE A 66 1.34 -4.64 -9.88
C ILE A 66 2.24 -4.20 -8.72
N LYS A 67 2.43 -2.90 -8.64
CA LYS A 67 2.86 -2.17 -7.45
C LYS A 67 1.69 -1.30 -7.02
N LEU A 68 1.12 -1.62 -5.87
CA LEU A 68 -0.03 -0.90 -5.33
C LEU A 68 0.44 0.30 -4.50
N TRP A 69 -0.08 1.47 -4.82
CA TRP A 69 0.13 2.72 -4.09
C TRP A 69 -1.19 3.21 -3.53
N CYS A 70 -1.30 3.26 -2.23
CA CYS A 70 -2.49 3.71 -1.54
C CYS A 70 -2.23 5.05 -0.86
N ALA A 71 -2.98 6.08 -1.24
CA ALA A 71 -2.99 7.35 -0.53
C ALA A 71 -4.19 7.37 0.42
N THR A 72 -3.95 7.55 1.71
CA THR A 72 -4.98 7.54 2.74
C THR A 72 -4.60 8.46 3.89
N ASN A 73 -5.59 9.07 4.52
CA ASN A 73 -5.43 9.81 5.77
C ASN A 73 -5.53 8.90 6.99
N ASN A 74 -6.17 7.74 6.84
CA ASN A 74 -6.34 6.77 7.93
C ASN A 74 -5.91 5.40 7.43
N LEU A 75 -4.93 4.81 8.08
CA LEU A 75 -4.47 3.47 7.75
C LEU A 75 -5.58 2.45 8.06
N PRO A 76 -5.93 1.57 7.10
CA PRO A 76 -6.93 0.53 7.34
C PRO A 76 -6.48 -0.43 8.43
N LYS A 77 -7.43 -1.02 9.16
CA LYS A 77 -7.11 -2.03 10.17
C LYS A 77 -6.53 -3.29 9.55
N VAL A 78 -5.65 -3.93 10.30
CA VAL A 78 -4.98 -5.18 9.93
C VAL A 78 -5.34 -6.26 10.93
N ASP A 79 -5.77 -7.41 10.44
CA ASP A 79 -6.05 -8.58 11.28
C ASP A 79 -4.98 -9.68 11.10
N ASP A 80 -4.12 -9.57 10.08
CA ASP A 80 -3.02 -10.51 9.80
C ASP A 80 -1.68 -9.97 10.30
N PHE A 81 -1.19 -10.52 11.42
CA PHE A 81 0.10 -10.15 12.01
C PHE A 81 1.28 -10.97 11.50
N THR A 82 1.07 -11.78 10.45
CA THR A 82 2.14 -12.60 9.87
C THR A 82 3.21 -11.75 9.18
N HIS A 83 4.45 -12.22 9.22
CA HIS A 83 5.56 -11.62 8.47
C HIS A 83 5.26 -11.55 6.96
N ALA A 84 4.46 -12.51 6.45
CA ALA A 84 4.09 -12.57 5.03
C ALA A 84 3.31 -11.33 4.56
N PHE A 85 2.45 -10.77 5.38
CA PHE A 85 1.74 -9.52 5.09
C PHE A 85 2.65 -8.30 5.30
N TRP A 86 3.24 -8.16 6.50
CA TRP A 86 3.98 -6.96 6.89
C TRP A 86 5.21 -6.67 6.04
N ARG A 87 5.92 -7.68 5.53
CA ARG A 87 7.05 -7.46 4.62
C ARG A 87 6.66 -6.74 3.32
N ARG A 88 5.39 -6.76 2.94
CA ARG A 88 4.85 -6.13 1.73
C ARG A 88 4.45 -4.68 1.96
N ILE A 89 4.16 -4.30 3.19
CA ILE A 89 3.69 -2.97 3.54
C ILE A 89 4.87 -2.03 3.70
N LYS A 90 4.75 -0.86 3.10
CA LYS A 90 5.65 0.27 3.29
C LYS A 90 4.81 1.51 3.53
N VAL A 91 4.92 2.09 4.71
CA VAL A 91 4.23 3.34 5.06
C VAL A 91 5.20 4.50 4.82
N ILE A 92 4.80 5.43 3.97
CA ILE A 92 5.57 6.64 3.67
C ILE A 92 4.82 7.81 4.31
N PRO A 93 5.29 8.34 5.45
CA PRO A 93 4.59 9.41 6.15
C PRO A 93 4.77 10.76 5.43
N PHE A 94 3.66 11.49 5.23
CA PHE A 94 3.62 12.85 4.73
C PHE A 94 3.07 13.76 5.83
N ASN A 95 3.91 14.12 6.80
CA ASN A 95 3.50 14.79 8.03
C ASN A 95 3.40 16.32 7.90
N ARG A 96 3.97 16.90 6.82
CA ARG A 96 3.93 18.34 6.60
C ARG A 96 2.62 18.74 5.92
N ARG A 97 1.93 19.71 6.51
CA ARG A 97 0.80 20.40 5.88
C ARG A 97 1.31 21.65 5.18
N PHE A 98 0.71 21.96 4.05
CA PHE A 98 0.96 23.18 3.27
C PHE A 98 -0.33 23.99 3.26
N GLU A 99 -0.39 25.03 4.09
CA GLU A 99 -1.59 25.88 4.29
C GLU A 99 -1.22 27.35 4.08
N GLY A 100 -2.21 28.20 3.76
CA GLY A 100 -1.99 29.62 3.54
C GLY A 100 -0.96 29.89 2.46
N ASP A 101 0.04 30.70 2.77
CA ASP A 101 1.09 31.14 1.85
C ASP A 101 2.06 30.03 1.46
N ASP A 102 2.16 28.96 2.25
CA ASP A 102 2.97 27.77 1.93
C ASP A 102 2.35 26.90 0.83
N ARG A 103 1.07 27.13 0.49
CA ARG A 103 0.34 26.33 -0.48
C ARG A 103 0.63 26.82 -1.91
N ASP A 104 1.33 25.99 -2.67
CA ASP A 104 1.54 26.24 -4.09
C ASP A 104 0.39 25.67 -4.93
N THR A 105 -0.51 26.53 -5.39
CA THR A 105 -1.67 26.14 -6.22
C THR A 105 -1.27 25.66 -7.62
N ASN A 106 -0.07 26.01 -8.09
CA ASN A 106 0.44 25.65 -9.42
C ASN A 106 1.44 24.48 -9.38
N MET A 107 1.53 23.76 -8.27
CA MET A 107 2.50 22.67 -8.07
C MET A 107 2.44 21.63 -9.20
N ILE A 108 1.24 21.21 -9.62
CA ILE A 108 1.07 20.19 -10.67
C ILE A 108 1.68 20.65 -11.99
N ASP A 109 1.49 21.92 -12.38
CA ASP A 109 2.01 22.43 -13.65
C ASP A 109 3.53 22.61 -13.58
N LYS A 110 4.07 23.00 -12.43
CA LYS A 110 5.52 23.01 -12.19
C LYS A 110 6.11 21.60 -12.34
N LEU A 111 5.51 20.60 -11.71
CA LEU A 111 5.95 19.20 -11.81
C LEU A 111 5.88 18.67 -13.25
N LYS A 112 4.84 19.04 -14.01
CA LYS A 112 4.78 18.70 -15.45
C LYS A 112 5.92 19.34 -16.25
N GLY A 113 6.28 20.56 -15.94
CA GLY A 113 7.44 21.24 -16.55
C GLY A 113 8.78 20.57 -16.23
N GLU A 114 8.88 19.90 -15.08
CA GLU A 114 10.07 19.18 -14.62
C GLU A 114 10.06 17.68 -14.96
N SER A 115 9.13 17.22 -15.79
CA SER A 115 8.89 15.78 -16.06
C SER A 115 10.13 15.00 -16.48
N SER A 116 11.04 15.59 -17.27
CA SER A 116 12.30 14.96 -17.69
C SER A 116 13.26 14.77 -16.50
N GLY A 117 13.34 15.74 -15.59
CA GLY A 117 14.13 15.65 -14.37
C GLY A 117 13.57 14.57 -13.43
N ILE A 118 12.25 14.50 -13.28
CA ILE A 118 11.55 13.48 -12.51
C ILE A 118 11.84 12.10 -13.10
N LEU A 119 11.76 11.92 -14.42
CA LEU A 119 12.07 10.66 -15.08
C LEU A 119 13.53 10.22 -14.83
N ASN A 120 14.49 11.14 -14.93
CA ASN A 120 15.89 10.85 -14.65
C ASN A 120 16.08 10.39 -13.20
N ARG A 121 15.37 10.98 -12.24
CA ARG A 121 15.41 10.56 -10.83
C ARG A 121 14.83 9.15 -10.64
N ILE A 122 13.73 8.83 -11.34
CA ILE A 122 13.14 7.48 -11.33
C ILE A 122 14.11 6.45 -11.89
N ILE A 123 14.78 6.74 -13.03
CA ILE A 123 15.76 5.86 -13.66
C ILE A 123 16.96 5.65 -12.71
N LYS A 124 17.43 6.71 -12.05
CA LYS A 124 18.51 6.58 -11.06
C LYS A 124 18.08 5.67 -9.90
N GLY A 125 16.90 5.89 -9.32
CA GLY A 125 16.37 5.06 -8.26
C GLY A 125 16.17 3.60 -8.68
N PHE A 126 15.78 3.36 -9.94
CA PHE A 126 15.70 2.00 -10.47
C PHE A 126 17.06 1.30 -10.54
N LYS A 127 18.12 1.99 -10.96
CA LYS A 127 19.49 1.46 -10.96
C LYS A 127 19.95 1.13 -9.54
N GLU A 128 19.77 2.05 -8.61
CA GLU A 128 20.11 1.84 -7.19
C GLU A 128 19.36 0.62 -6.62
N TRP A 129 18.08 0.49 -6.96
CA TRP A 129 17.28 -0.66 -6.54
C TRP A 129 17.75 -1.98 -7.16
N THR A 130 18.15 -2.00 -8.44
CA THR A 130 18.65 -3.22 -9.08
C THR A 130 19.96 -3.71 -8.48
N GLU A 131 20.78 -2.81 -7.94
CA GLU A 131 22.07 -3.12 -7.30
C GLU A 131 21.91 -3.53 -5.83
N ALA A 132 21.10 -2.78 -5.07
CA ALA A 132 20.99 -2.91 -3.61
C ALA A 132 19.67 -3.50 -3.11
N GLY A 133 18.65 -3.63 -3.96
CA GLY A 133 17.29 -3.99 -3.56
C GLY A 133 16.64 -2.91 -2.69
N LEU A 134 15.62 -3.29 -1.92
CA LEU A 134 14.96 -2.43 -0.92
C LEU A 134 15.42 -2.73 0.51
N THR A 135 16.69 -3.12 0.68
CA THR A 135 17.23 -3.52 1.99
C THR A 135 17.48 -2.33 2.90
N ASN A 136 17.78 -1.17 2.31
CA ASN A 136 18.13 0.05 3.06
C ASN A 136 16.99 1.08 3.04
N LEU A 137 15.87 0.74 3.70
CA LEU A 137 14.75 1.67 3.83
C LEU A 137 15.11 2.82 4.78
N PRO A 138 14.67 4.06 4.50
CA PRO A 138 14.79 5.19 5.41
C PRO A 138 14.20 4.87 6.80
N TYR A 139 14.81 5.45 7.84
CA TYR A 139 14.35 5.25 9.23
C TYR A 139 12.86 5.59 9.39
N GLN A 140 12.43 6.70 8.82
CA GLN A 140 11.03 7.16 8.90
C GLN A 140 10.04 6.14 8.33
N VAL A 141 10.41 5.43 7.26
CA VAL A 141 9.57 4.39 6.67
C VAL A 141 9.53 3.15 7.56
N LYS A 142 10.68 2.74 8.12
CA LYS A 142 10.75 1.61 9.05
C LYS A 142 9.91 1.88 10.28
N GLN A 143 10.10 3.06 10.90
CA GLN A 143 9.37 3.47 12.09
C GLN A 143 7.86 3.51 11.84
N ALA A 144 7.42 4.14 10.74
CA ALA A 144 6.00 4.23 10.43
C ALA A 144 5.33 2.86 10.21
N VAL A 145 6.06 1.88 9.66
CA VAL A 145 5.54 0.50 9.54
C VAL A 145 5.44 -0.17 10.91
N GLU A 146 6.42 0.03 11.78
CA GLU A 146 6.43 -0.52 13.14
C GLU A 146 5.33 0.09 13.99
N ASP A 147 5.16 1.40 13.95
CA ASP A 147 4.09 2.11 14.64
C ASP A 147 2.72 1.59 14.18
N TYR A 148 2.51 1.47 12.88
CA TYR A 148 1.27 0.94 12.32
C TYR A 148 0.99 -0.50 12.76
N ARG A 149 2.02 -1.35 12.80
CA ARG A 149 1.90 -2.72 13.27
C ARG A 149 1.50 -2.76 14.75
N ASN A 150 2.17 -1.97 15.57
CA ASN A 150 1.90 -1.89 17.02
C ASN A 150 0.49 -1.32 17.27
N GLU A 151 0.07 -0.29 16.57
CA GLU A 151 -1.28 0.28 16.68
C GLU A 151 -2.38 -0.71 16.24
N SER A 152 -2.06 -1.63 15.32
CA SER A 152 -3.00 -2.66 14.88
C SER A 152 -3.15 -3.81 15.87
N ASP A 153 -2.13 -4.11 16.69
CA ASP A 153 -2.11 -5.23 17.62
C ASP A 153 -2.67 -4.84 19.00
N VAL A 154 -4.00 -4.76 19.07
CA VAL A 154 -4.72 -4.40 20.30
C VAL A 154 -4.45 -5.40 21.43
N ILE A 155 -4.20 -6.68 21.12
CA ILE A 155 -3.93 -7.70 22.12
C ILE A 155 -2.55 -7.49 22.72
N ALA A 156 -1.53 -7.28 21.89
CA ALA A 156 -0.18 -6.97 22.38
C ALA A 156 -0.16 -5.68 23.21
N GLN A 157 -0.89 -4.64 22.80
CA GLN A 157 -1.04 -3.42 23.58
C GLN A 157 -1.69 -3.69 24.94
N PHE A 158 -2.78 -4.45 24.98
CA PHE A 158 -3.44 -4.80 26.26
C PHE A 158 -2.52 -5.58 27.18
N ILE A 159 -1.73 -6.51 26.64
CA ILE A 159 -0.75 -7.28 27.41
C ILE A 159 0.32 -6.36 27.97
N ALA A 160 0.88 -5.47 27.15
CA ALA A 160 1.90 -4.52 27.56
C ALA A 160 1.41 -3.55 28.67
N ASP A 161 0.14 -3.13 28.59
CA ASP A 161 -0.46 -2.19 29.56
C ASP A 161 -0.87 -2.84 30.89
N ARG A 162 -1.20 -4.15 30.89
CA ARG A 162 -1.83 -4.81 32.04
C ARG A 162 -0.98 -5.91 32.67
N ILE A 163 -0.08 -6.49 31.94
CA ILE A 163 0.83 -7.52 32.41
C ILE A 163 2.23 -6.88 32.53
N THR A 164 2.45 -6.09 33.59
CA THR A 164 3.79 -5.78 34.04
C THR A 164 4.44 -7.07 34.49
N ASP A 165 5.63 -7.35 34.00
CA ASP A 165 6.46 -8.48 34.47
C ASP A 165 6.43 -8.56 35.99
N VAL A 166 5.80 -9.62 36.49
CA VAL A 166 5.97 -10.08 37.86
C VAL A 166 7.31 -10.81 37.81
N GLY A 167 8.40 -10.04 38.02
CA GLY A 167 9.75 -10.59 38.18
C GLY A 167 9.90 -11.42 39.43
#